data_7c8233d0e29c9ec34846d6e0e95bc699
#
_entry.id   7c8233d0e29c9ec34846d6e0e95bc699
#
_cell.length_a   1.000
_cell.length_b   1.000
_cell.length_c   1.000
_cell.angle_alpha   90.00
_cell.angle_beta   90.00
_cell.angle_gamma   90.00
#
_symmetry.space_group_name_H-M   'P 1'
#
loop_
_entity.id
_entity.type
_entity.pdbx_description
1 polymer ?
#
loop_
_entity_poly.entity_id
_entity_poly.type
_entity_poly.pdbx_seq_one_letter_code
_entity_poly.pdbx_strand_id
1 'polypeptide(L)'
;ILRRPYSPWLNLVVSGAHMEAPRNNLTDSTFFIGPCFGKRAEEAFSFDPFRSDKFKIYVSLGTVFNNKPEVFRKIMRALDTSDYQVIISAGGAYQKLQRDRVSQNAIVYKSVPQISVLNRIDLFISHGGNNSTNEALASGKPIIVMPVGGEKADNASRVVYLGVGKRIDIATFSEKQLLDSVEEIRHTPSFQERAVSIMNGLKSTQGMVLASQYIAWVAQQKKPL
;
A
#
# COMPACT_ATOMS: atom_id res chain seq x y z
N ILE A 1 -25.14 6.17 4.69
CA ILE A 1 -24.60 5.25 3.66
C ILE A 1 -24.78 5.96 2.34
N LEU A 2 -23.70 6.58 1.82
CA LEU A 2 -23.69 7.11 0.47
C LEU A 2 -23.83 5.91 -0.47
N ARG A 3 -24.98 5.76 -1.11
CA ARG A 3 -25.15 4.83 -2.23
C ARG A 3 -24.17 5.29 -3.31
N ARG A 4 -23.11 4.53 -3.55
CA ARG A 4 -22.27 4.77 -4.72
C ARG A 4 -23.16 4.54 -5.94
N PRO A 5 -23.27 5.51 -6.84
CA PRO A 5 -24.06 5.33 -8.06
C PRO A 5 -23.33 4.29 -8.93
N TYR A 6 -23.82 3.06 -8.94
CA TYR A 6 -23.39 2.07 -9.94
C TYR A 6 -24.01 2.43 -11.29
N SER A 7 -23.19 2.39 -12.32
CA SER A 7 -23.66 2.49 -13.68
C SER A 7 -24.44 1.22 -14.05
N PRO A 8 -25.60 1.31 -14.69
CA PRO A 8 -26.25 0.14 -15.25
C PRO A 8 -25.48 -0.44 -16.44
N TRP A 9 -24.51 0.29 -17.00
CA TRP A 9 -23.79 -0.08 -18.20
C TRP A 9 -22.49 -0.82 -17.92
N LEU A 10 -21.66 -0.28 -17.06
CA LEU A 10 -20.33 -0.80 -16.77
C LEU A 10 -19.78 -0.19 -15.48
N ASN A 11 -19.28 -1.04 -14.60
CA ASN A 11 -18.54 -0.65 -13.41
C ASN A 11 -17.20 -1.40 -13.39
N LEU A 12 -16.10 -0.67 -13.51
CA LEU A 12 -14.76 -1.24 -13.47
C LEU A 12 -14.14 -1.06 -12.08
N VAL A 13 -13.81 -2.17 -11.45
CA VAL A 13 -13.13 -2.17 -10.16
C VAL A 13 -11.64 -2.40 -10.39
N VAL A 14 -10.83 -1.38 -10.06
CA VAL A 14 -9.36 -1.40 -10.24
C VAL A 14 -8.73 -2.17 -9.06
N SER A 15 -9.08 -3.43 -8.96
CA SER A 15 -8.60 -4.41 -7.98
C SER A 15 -8.74 -5.82 -8.56
N GLY A 16 -7.97 -6.78 -8.05
CA GLY A 16 -8.16 -8.19 -8.40
C GLY A 16 -9.36 -8.78 -7.65
N ALA A 17 -10.19 -9.58 -8.32
CA ALA A 17 -11.35 -10.23 -7.67
C ALA A 17 -10.92 -11.06 -6.44
N HIS A 18 -9.78 -11.74 -6.52
CA HIS A 18 -9.21 -12.54 -5.43
C HIS A 18 -8.64 -11.70 -4.25
N MET A 19 -8.59 -10.39 -4.42
CA MET A 19 -8.15 -9.44 -3.38
C MET A 19 -9.32 -8.86 -2.59
N GLU A 20 -10.55 -9.16 -2.97
CA GLU A 20 -11.74 -8.60 -2.33
C GLU A 20 -12.45 -9.66 -1.49
N ALA A 21 -12.99 -9.22 -0.37
CA ALA A 21 -13.92 -10.07 0.37
C ALA A 21 -15.17 -10.33 -0.48
N PRO A 22 -15.81 -11.51 -0.36
CA PRO A 22 -17.04 -11.82 -1.08
C PRO A 22 -18.10 -10.74 -0.86
N ARG A 23 -18.74 -10.30 -1.94
CA ARG A 23 -19.80 -9.27 -1.91
C ARG A 23 -21.04 -9.79 -2.61
N ASN A 24 -22.18 -9.74 -1.91
CA ASN A 24 -23.46 -10.21 -2.44
C ASN A 24 -24.28 -9.11 -3.15
N ASN A 25 -23.73 -7.89 -3.25
CA ASN A 25 -24.44 -6.71 -3.76
C ASN A 25 -23.78 -6.09 -4.99
N LEU A 26 -22.98 -6.86 -5.72
CA LEU A 26 -22.43 -6.41 -7.00
C LEU A 26 -23.50 -6.56 -8.08
N THR A 27 -23.51 -5.61 -9.01
CA THR A 27 -24.35 -5.71 -10.22
C THR A 27 -23.64 -6.56 -11.26
N ASP A 28 -24.40 -7.21 -12.17
CA ASP A 28 -23.86 -8.01 -13.27
C ASP A 28 -22.93 -7.22 -14.19
N SER A 29 -23.07 -5.88 -14.20
CA SER A 29 -22.21 -4.95 -14.93
C SER A 29 -20.91 -4.57 -14.19
N THR A 30 -20.55 -5.29 -13.11
CA THR A 30 -19.35 -4.98 -12.30
C THR A 30 -18.22 -5.98 -12.58
N PHE A 31 -17.08 -5.46 -13.04
CA PHE A 31 -15.93 -6.27 -13.43
C PHE A 31 -14.67 -5.85 -12.67
N PHE A 32 -14.00 -6.84 -12.09
CA PHE A 32 -12.69 -6.67 -11.48
C PHE A 32 -11.61 -6.82 -12.54
N ILE A 33 -10.94 -5.73 -12.86
CA ILE A 33 -9.96 -5.69 -13.96
C ILE A 33 -8.51 -5.83 -13.50
N GLY A 34 -8.29 -5.88 -12.19
CA GLY A 34 -6.94 -5.80 -11.61
C GLY A 34 -6.45 -4.36 -11.47
N PRO A 35 -5.31 -4.16 -10.81
CA PRO A 35 -4.72 -2.83 -10.68
C PRO A 35 -4.23 -2.31 -12.04
N CYS A 36 -4.47 -1.04 -12.29
CA CYS A 36 -4.02 -0.34 -13.49
C CYS A 36 -2.80 0.51 -13.15
N PHE A 37 -1.62 -0.04 -13.35
CA PHE A 37 -0.38 0.72 -13.20
C PHE A 37 0.00 1.34 -14.55
N GLY A 38 0.10 2.68 -14.58
CA GLY A 38 0.71 3.36 -15.73
C GLY A 38 2.18 2.96 -15.87
N LYS A 39 2.70 2.98 -17.10
CA LYS A 39 4.15 2.89 -17.33
C LYS A 39 4.81 4.12 -16.69
N ARG A 40 5.19 4.00 -15.44
CA ARG A 40 6.11 4.97 -14.81
C ARG A 40 7.51 4.57 -15.24
N ALA A 41 8.31 5.54 -15.70
CA ALA A 41 9.73 5.30 -15.87
C ALA A 41 10.29 4.76 -14.54
N GLU A 42 11.06 3.69 -14.60
CA GLU A 42 11.78 3.21 -13.43
C GLU A 42 12.79 4.28 -13.05
N GLU A 43 12.40 5.15 -12.12
CA GLU A 43 13.33 6.10 -11.55
C GLU A 43 14.33 5.33 -10.69
N ALA A 44 15.60 5.50 -10.98
CA ALA A 44 16.67 4.90 -10.19
C ALA A 44 16.63 5.46 -8.76
N PHE A 45 16.64 4.57 -7.78
CA PHE A 45 16.79 4.91 -6.38
C PHE A 45 18.03 4.23 -5.84
N SER A 46 18.98 5.03 -5.29
CA SER A 46 20.19 4.44 -4.69
C SER A 46 19.86 3.86 -3.32
N PHE A 47 20.23 2.61 -3.14
CA PHE A 47 20.18 1.89 -1.87
C PHE A 47 21.56 1.83 -1.19
N ASP A 48 22.56 2.57 -1.68
CA ASP A 48 23.93 2.54 -1.15
C ASP A 48 24.03 2.82 0.37
N PRO A 49 23.17 3.70 0.95
CA PRO A 49 23.16 3.89 2.40
C PRO A 49 22.58 2.71 3.18
N PHE A 50 21.95 1.75 2.48
CA PHE A 50 21.19 0.67 3.14
C PHE A 50 22.00 -0.62 3.20
N ARG A 51 22.05 -1.20 4.40
CA ARG A 51 22.74 -2.46 4.65
C ARG A 51 21.90 -3.65 4.19
N SER A 52 22.53 -4.61 3.53
CA SER A 52 21.84 -5.81 3.02
C SER A 52 21.36 -6.75 4.13
N ASP A 53 22.00 -6.72 5.29
CA ASP A 53 21.75 -7.56 6.45
C ASP A 53 20.59 -7.09 7.35
N LYS A 54 19.98 -5.93 7.03
CA LYS A 54 18.90 -5.33 7.85
C LYS A 54 17.53 -5.58 7.24
N PHE A 55 16.53 -5.72 8.13
CA PHE A 55 15.12 -5.72 7.73
C PHE A 55 14.71 -4.32 7.31
N LYS A 56 14.28 -4.17 6.05
CA LYS A 56 14.02 -2.87 5.42
C LYS A 56 12.55 -2.53 5.49
N ILE A 57 12.26 -1.38 6.09
CA ILE A 57 10.89 -0.89 6.27
C ILE A 57 10.73 0.41 5.48
N TYR A 58 9.73 0.47 4.60
CA TYR A 58 9.35 1.70 3.94
C TYR A 58 8.13 2.31 4.61
N VAL A 59 8.14 3.62 4.83
CA VAL A 59 7.04 4.38 5.46
C VAL A 59 6.57 5.48 4.54
N SER A 60 5.27 5.51 4.22
CA SER A 60 4.65 6.60 3.48
C SER A 60 3.19 6.81 3.91
N LEU A 61 2.87 8.01 4.35
CA LEU A 61 1.51 8.40 4.74
C LEU A 61 0.74 9.09 3.61
N GLY A 62 1.18 8.87 2.36
CA GLY A 62 0.55 9.39 1.16
C GLY A 62 0.90 10.85 0.86
N THR A 63 0.14 11.50 -0.03
CA THR A 63 0.43 12.85 -0.52
C THR A 63 -0.38 13.94 0.17
N VAL A 64 -1.52 13.61 0.77
CA VAL A 64 -2.45 14.58 1.36
C VAL A 64 -2.29 14.68 2.88
N PHE A 65 -2.10 13.55 3.58
CA PHE A 65 -2.07 13.48 5.05
C PHE A 65 -0.65 13.37 5.63
N ASN A 66 0.36 13.72 4.85
CA ASN A 66 1.77 13.55 5.22
C ASN A 66 2.37 14.74 5.99
N ASN A 67 1.64 15.82 6.24
CA ASN A 67 2.12 16.94 7.07
C ASN A 67 1.84 16.70 8.57
N LYS A 68 2.30 15.54 9.07
CA LYS A 68 2.16 15.09 10.47
C LYS A 68 3.51 14.64 11.02
N PRO A 69 4.45 15.56 11.27
CA PRO A 69 5.79 15.19 11.70
C PRO A 69 5.82 14.42 13.02
N GLU A 70 4.87 14.64 13.91
CA GLU A 70 4.73 13.94 15.20
C GLU A 70 4.47 12.43 15.00
N VAL A 71 3.67 12.05 13.98
CA VAL A 71 3.42 10.63 13.64
C VAL A 71 4.69 9.97 13.12
N PHE A 72 5.40 10.63 12.20
CA PHE A 72 6.68 10.13 11.70
C PHE A 72 7.72 9.98 12.81
N ARG A 73 7.83 10.96 13.72
CA ARG A 73 8.73 10.86 14.89
C ARG A 73 8.40 9.67 15.76
N LYS A 74 7.12 9.42 16.02
CA LYS A 74 6.67 8.28 16.81
C LYS A 74 6.98 6.96 16.11
N ILE A 75 6.79 6.87 14.79
CA ILE A 75 7.20 5.70 14.00
C ILE A 75 8.72 5.50 14.07
N MET A 76 9.51 6.55 13.88
CA MET A 76 10.97 6.47 13.95
C MET A 76 11.44 5.99 15.32
N ARG A 77 10.89 6.50 16.44
CA ARG A 77 11.24 6.01 17.79
C ARG A 77 10.85 4.54 17.99
N ALA A 78 9.66 4.14 17.52
CA ALA A 78 9.22 2.75 17.62
C ALA A 78 10.16 1.77 16.89
N LEU A 79 10.77 2.23 15.79
CA LEU A 79 11.60 1.40 14.92
C LEU A 79 13.11 1.67 15.09
N ASP A 80 13.52 2.44 16.10
CA ASP A 80 14.93 2.79 16.35
C ASP A 80 15.67 1.62 17.00
N THR A 81 15.88 0.57 16.23
CA THR A 81 16.66 -0.63 16.61
C THR A 81 17.74 -0.92 15.60
N SER A 82 18.80 -1.62 16.04
CA SER A 82 19.92 -2.00 15.17
C SER A 82 19.52 -2.97 14.05
N ASP A 83 18.38 -3.64 14.16
CA ASP A 83 17.92 -4.69 13.23
C ASP A 83 17.19 -4.16 12.02
N TYR A 84 16.75 -2.90 12.08
CA TYR A 84 15.96 -2.28 11.03
C TYR A 84 16.74 -1.23 10.25
N GLN A 85 16.27 -1.03 9.04
CA GLN A 85 16.58 0.12 8.23
C GLN A 85 15.29 0.72 7.68
N VAL A 86 15.05 2.01 7.96
CA VAL A 86 13.78 2.66 7.69
C VAL A 86 13.93 3.73 6.61
N ILE A 87 13.13 3.61 5.55
CA ILE A 87 13.03 4.58 4.47
C ILE A 87 11.74 5.36 4.66
N ILE A 88 11.80 6.68 4.77
CA ILE A 88 10.62 7.51 5.00
C ILE A 88 10.41 8.47 3.83
N SER A 89 9.25 8.38 3.18
CA SER A 89 8.75 9.40 2.25
C SER A 89 7.84 10.37 3.01
N ALA A 90 8.41 11.48 3.45
CA ALA A 90 7.79 12.38 4.42
C ALA A 90 6.88 13.45 3.80
N GLY A 91 6.97 13.69 2.49
CA GLY A 91 6.16 14.70 1.82
C GLY A 91 6.24 16.08 2.45
N GLY A 92 5.10 16.60 2.90
CA GLY A 92 4.99 17.91 3.54
C GLY A 92 5.69 18.03 4.91
N ALA A 93 5.95 16.90 5.58
CA ALA A 93 6.67 16.90 6.86
C ALA A 93 8.20 16.93 6.70
N TYR A 94 8.72 16.76 5.49
CA TYR A 94 10.15 16.59 5.22
C TYR A 94 11.03 17.64 5.88
N GLN A 95 10.76 18.95 5.68
CA GLN A 95 11.59 20.03 6.22
C GLN A 95 11.65 20.03 7.74
N LYS A 96 10.58 19.61 8.41
CA LYS A 96 10.52 19.54 9.87
C LYS A 96 11.29 18.33 10.40
N LEU A 97 11.22 17.19 9.68
CA LEU A 97 11.89 15.95 10.07
C LEU A 97 13.38 15.93 9.75
N GLN A 98 13.80 16.62 8.69
CA GLN A 98 15.20 16.68 8.27
C GLN A 98 16.12 17.30 9.33
N ARG A 99 15.58 18.15 10.19
CA ARG A 99 16.30 18.80 11.30
C ARG A 99 16.37 17.92 12.56
N ASP A 100 15.58 16.86 12.60
CA ASP A 100 15.44 15.99 13.77
C ASP A 100 16.35 14.76 13.62
N ARG A 101 17.23 14.54 14.58
CA ARG A 101 17.96 13.28 14.72
C ARG A 101 17.19 12.33 15.64
N VAL A 102 16.01 11.90 15.22
CA VAL A 102 15.13 11.05 16.04
C VAL A 102 15.58 9.58 16.04
N SER A 103 16.27 9.15 14.98
CA SER A 103 16.67 7.76 14.78
C SER A 103 17.94 7.73 13.92
N GLN A 104 18.84 6.76 14.21
CA GLN A 104 20.08 6.57 13.46
C GLN A 104 19.91 5.61 12.27
N ASN A 105 18.84 4.80 12.27
CA ASN A 105 18.57 3.79 11.25
C ASN A 105 17.50 4.24 10.23
N ALA A 106 16.97 5.47 10.34
CA ALA A 106 15.99 6.02 9.44
C ALA A 106 16.58 7.09 8.51
N ILE A 107 16.28 6.97 7.21
CA ILE A 107 16.62 7.99 6.20
C ILE A 107 15.33 8.61 5.70
N VAL A 108 15.24 9.94 5.83
CA VAL A 108 14.05 10.71 5.48
C VAL A 108 14.24 11.38 4.13
N TYR A 109 13.33 11.14 3.21
CA TYR A 109 13.27 11.77 1.89
C TYR A 109 11.99 12.61 1.78
N LYS A 110 12.02 13.64 0.94
CA LYS A 110 10.81 14.37 0.59
C LYS A 110 9.85 13.48 -0.19
N SER A 111 10.38 12.75 -1.17
CA SER A 111 9.69 11.72 -1.96
C SER A 111 10.67 10.69 -2.46
N VAL A 112 10.19 9.50 -2.76
CA VAL A 112 10.98 8.42 -3.36
C VAL A 112 10.18 7.79 -4.51
N PRO A 113 10.84 7.17 -5.50
CA PRO A 113 10.16 6.36 -6.52
C PRO A 113 9.59 5.09 -5.87
N GLN A 114 8.32 5.15 -5.49
CA GLN A 114 7.67 4.17 -4.60
C GLN A 114 7.82 2.73 -5.11
N ILE A 115 7.60 2.47 -6.40
CA ILE A 115 7.70 1.12 -6.97
C ILE A 115 9.12 0.57 -6.86
N SER A 116 10.14 1.39 -7.18
CA SER A 116 11.54 0.99 -7.06
C SER A 116 11.91 0.65 -5.61
N VAL A 117 11.38 1.41 -4.66
CA VAL A 117 11.59 1.16 -3.23
C VAL A 117 10.84 -0.09 -2.78
N LEU A 118 9.56 -0.26 -3.15
CA LEU A 118 8.75 -1.43 -2.80
C LEU A 118 9.41 -2.74 -3.23
N ASN A 119 10.07 -2.77 -4.38
CA ASN A 119 10.75 -3.97 -4.87
C ASN A 119 11.94 -4.43 -3.99
N ARG A 120 12.46 -3.56 -3.13
CA ARG A 120 13.71 -3.80 -2.35
C ARG A 120 13.54 -3.70 -0.83
N ILE A 121 12.32 -3.61 -0.34
CA ILE A 121 12.01 -3.61 1.11
C ILE A 121 11.38 -4.92 1.53
N ASP A 122 11.22 -5.08 2.83
CA ASP A 122 10.60 -6.26 3.44
C ASP A 122 9.18 -5.96 3.96
N LEU A 123 8.91 -4.73 4.39
CA LEU A 123 7.63 -4.31 4.96
C LEU A 123 7.29 -2.87 4.54
N PHE A 124 6.03 -2.64 4.19
CA PHE A 124 5.51 -1.31 3.92
C PHE A 124 4.56 -0.83 5.02
N ILE A 125 4.80 0.35 5.58
CA ILE A 125 3.89 1.05 6.50
C ILE A 125 3.21 2.16 5.72
N SER A 126 1.89 2.06 5.55
CA SER A 126 1.10 2.93 4.67
C SER A 126 -0.12 3.52 5.37
N HIS A 127 -0.59 4.66 4.88
CA HIS A 127 -1.90 5.20 5.28
C HIS A 127 -3.10 4.45 4.69
N GLY A 128 -2.88 3.48 3.78
CA GLY A 128 -3.93 2.67 3.17
C GLY A 128 -4.59 3.28 1.92
N GLY A 129 -3.95 4.22 1.24
CA GLY A 129 -4.44 4.70 -0.06
C GLY A 129 -4.50 3.56 -1.07
N ASN A 130 -5.54 3.54 -1.93
CA ASN A 130 -5.79 2.43 -2.84
C ASN A 130 -4.59 2.11 -3.76
N ASN A 131 -4.00 3.13 -4.37
CA ASN A 131 -2.85 2.93 -5.27
C ASN A 131 -1.66 2.34 -4.52
N SER A 132 -1.30 2.92 -3.36
CA SER A 132 -0.16 2.45 -2.57
C SER A 132 -0.35 1.02 -2.06
N THR A 133 -1.57 0.66 -1.67
CA THR A 133 -1.91 -0.71 -1.25
C THR A 133 -1.78 -1.69 -2.42
N ASN A 134 -2.32 -1.35 -3.58
CA ASN A 134 -2.23 -2.17 -4.78
C ASN A 134 -0.78 -2.30 -5.28
N GLU A 135 0.01 -1.22 -5.26
CA GLU A 135 1.43 -1.23 -5.63
C GLU A 135 2.24 -2.16 -4.71
N ALA A 136 2.00 -2.10 -3.40
CA ALA A 136 2.67 -2.98 -2.45
C ALA A 136 2.30 -4.45 -2.64
N LEU A 137 1.02 -4.76 -2.84
CA LEU A 137 0.56 -6.12 -3.11
C LEU A 137 1.09 -6.64 -4.46
N ALA A 138 1.15 -5.80 -5.49
CA ALA A 138 1.76 -6.15 -6.77
C ALA A 138 3.29 -6.35 -6.69
N SER A 139 3.93 -5.78 -5.67
CA SER A 139 5.35 -6.00 -5.35
C SER A 139 5.56 -7.17 -4.36
N GLY A 140 4.49 -7.86 -3.95
CA GLY A 140 4.54 -8.99 -3.03
C GLY A 140 5.00 -8.59 -1.63
N LYS A 141 4.62 -7.42 -1.14
CA LYS A 141 5.08 -6.90 0.17
C LYS A 141 3.98 -6.92 1.22
N PRO A 142 4.27 -7.44 2.42
CA PRO A 142 3.42 -7.26 3.58
C PRO A 142 3.23 -5.78 3.92
N ILE A 143 2.06 -5.46 4.51
CA ILE A 143 1.68 -4.06 4.75
C ILE A 143 1.16 -3.88 6.17
N ILE A 144 1.65 -2.86 6.87
CA ILE A 144 0.94 -2.29 8.02
C ILE A 144 0.17 -1.08 7.53
N VAL A 145 -1.16 -1.11 7.65
CA VAL A 145 -2.01 0.01 7.27
C VAL A 145 -2.38 0.83 8.51
N MET A 146 -2.09 2.13 8.45
CA MET A 146 -2.46 3.13 9.45
C MET A 146 -3.49 4.09 8.84
N PRO A 147 -4.79 3.71 8.79
CA PRO A 147 -5.78 4.43 8.01
C PRO A 147 -6.09 5.82 8.58
N VAL A 148 -6.21 6.80 7.70
CA VAL A 148 -6.56 8.19 8.05
C VAL A 148 -8.02 8.55 7.69
N GLY A 149 -8.90 7.54 7.60
CA GLY A 149 -10.33 7.67 7.30
C GLY A 149 -10.70 7.37 5.86
N GLY A 150 -12.01 7.41 5.57
CA GLY A 150 -12.57 7.14 4.24
C GLY A 150 -12.27 5.72 3.74
N GLU A 151 -12.03 5.56 2.44
CA GLU A 151 -11.72 4.30 1.77
C GLU A 151 -10.46 3.58 2.33
N LYS A 152 -9.65 4.29 3.09
CA LYS A 152 -8.42 3.74 3.68
C LYS A 152 -8.71 2.72 4.79
N ALA A 153 -9.85 2.89 5.48
CA ALA A 153 -10.33 1.91 6.46
C ALA A 153 -10.74 0.59 5.78
N ASP A 154 -11.36 0.66 4.60
CA ASP A 154 -11.73 -0.52 3.81
C ASP A 154 -10.47 -1.25 3.30
N ASN A 155 -9.47 -0.50 2.81
CA ASN A 155 -8.20 -1.07 2.39
C ASN A 155 -7.45 -1.73 3.56
N ALA A 156 -7.50 -1.14 4.77
CA ALA A 156 -6.94 -1.75 5.97
C ALA A 156 -7.64 -3.07 6.31
N SER A 157 -8.97 -3.11 6.24
CA SER A 157 -9.75 -4.34 6.46
C SER A 157 -9.42 -5.41 5.42
N ARG A 158 -9.25 -5.01 4.16
CA ARG A 158 -8.83 -5.90 3.07
C ARG A 158 -7.45 -6.53 3.33
N VAL A 159 -6.47 -5.73 3.73
CA VAL A 159 -5.12 -6.22 4.08
C VAL A 159 -5.16 -7.26 5.19
N VAL A 160 -5.98 -7.04 6.23
CA VAL A 160 -6.16 -8.00 7.32
C VAL A 160 -6.88 -9.25 6.84
N TYR A 161 -7.97 -9.11 6.08
CA TYR A 161 -8.73 -10.23 5.52
C TYR A 161 -7.86 -11.15 4.65
N LEU A 162 -7.01 -10.58 3.82
CA LEU A 162 -6.07 -11.32 2.97
C LEU A 162 -4.93 -11.96 3.77
N GLY A 163 -4.74 -11.59 5.03
CA GLY A 163 -3.64 -12.05 5.87
C GLY A 163 -2.26 -11.61 5.36
N VAL A 164 -2.20 -10.47 4.67
CA VAL A 164 -0.95 -9.89 4.13
C VAL A 164 -0.40 -8.75 4.98
N GLY A 165 -1.00 -8.52 6.15
CA GLY A 165 -0.53 -7.47 7.04
C GLY A 165 -1.49 -7.14 8.17
N LYS A 166 -1.29 -5.98 8.75
CA LYS A 166 -1.99 -5.53 9.96
C LYS A 166 -2.60 -4.14 9.79
N ARG A 167 -3.58 -3.87 10.64
CA ARG A 167 -4.18 -2.54 10.81
C ARG A 167 -3.78 -1.96 12.15
N ILE A 168 -3.33 -0.71 12.16
CA ILE A 168 -3.01 0.05 13.37
C ILE A 168 -3.72 1.39 13.28
N ASP A 169 -4.38 1.81 14.36
CA ASP A 169 -5.00 3.14 14.42
C ASP A 169 -3.93 4.23 14.54
N ILE A 170 -3.84 5.08 13.54
CA ILE A 170 -2.85 6.16 13.48
C ILE A 170 -3.00 7.20 14.59
N ALA A 171 -4.20 7.36 15.14
CA ALA A 171 -4.47 8.36 16.17
C ALA A 171 -4.04 7.88 17.57
N THR A 172 -4.15 6.57 17.84
CA THR A 172 -4.04 6.04 19.21
C THR A 172 -2.86 5.06 19.40
N PHE A 173 -2.16 4.65 18.34
CA PHE A 173 -1.11 3.64 18.44
C PHE A 173 -0.03 4.01 19.47
N SER A 174 0.55 3.00 20.13
CA SER A 174 1.77 3.12 20.91
C SER A 174 3.00 2.70 20.10
N GLU A 175 4.18 3.17 20.50
CA GLU A 175 5.45 2.72 19.91
C GLU A 175 5.61 1.21 20.05
N LYS A 176 5.27 0.68 21.21
CA LYS A 176 5.28 -0.77 21.46
C LYS A 176 4.34 -1.54 20.52
N GLN A 177 3.11 -1.07 20.34
CA GLN A 177 2.15 -1.72 19.43
C GLN A 177 2.66 -1.78 17.99
N LEU A 178 3.31 -0.71 17.52
CA LEU A 178 3.90 -0.72 16.19
C LEU A 178 5.06 -1.69 16.09
N LEU A 179 5.97 -1.67 17.05
CA LEU A 179 7.11 -2.58 17.12
C LEU A 179 6.65 -4.06 17.15
N ASP A 180 5.73 -4.40 18.06
CA ASP A 180 5.18 -5.75 18.17
C ASP A 180 4.55 -6.22 16.83
N SER A 181 3.88 -5.30 16.11
CA SER A 181 3.26 -5.62 14.81
C SER A 181 4.30 -5.84 13.71
N VAL A 182 5.40 -5.11 13.74
CA VAL A 182 6.53 -5.30 12.80
C VAL A 182 7.23 -6.64 13.08
N GLU A 183 7.52 -6.93 14.36
CA GLU A 183 8.15 -8.19 14.77
C GLU A 183 7.28 -9.40 14.43
N GLU A 184 5.97 -9.30 14.62
CA GLU A 184 5.05 -10.38 14.24
C GLU A 184 5.08 -10.65 12.74
N ILE A 185 5.07 -9.61 11.90
CA ILE A 185 5.17 -9.78 10.44
C ILE A 185 6.53 -10.34 10.05
N ARG A 186 7.62 -9.86 10.66
CA ARG A 186 8.98 -10.33 10.40
C ARG A 186 9.18 -11.80 10.71
N HIS A 187 8.58 -12.29 11.81
CA HIS A 187 8.77 -13.65 12.29
C HIS A 187 7.66 -14.63 11.87
N THR A 188 6.67 -14.18 11.12
CA THR A 188 5.56 -15.01 10.64
C THR A 188 5.59 -15.11 9.10
N PRO A 189 6.21 -16.14 8.53
CA PRO A 189 6.41 -16.27 7.08
C PRO A 189 5.13 -16.19 6.25
N SER A 190 3.99 -16.57 6.82
CA SER A 190 2.71 -16.60 6.09
C SER A 190 2.27 -15.23 5.58
N PHE A 191 2.68 -14.11 6.21
CA PHE A 191 2.39 -12.76 5.68
C PHE A 191 3.08 -12.54 4.33
N GLN A 192 4.36 -12.88 4.25
CA GLN A 192 5.16 -12.76 3.03
C GLN A 192 4.68 -13.74 1.95
N GLU A 193 4.42 -14.99 2.31
CA GLU A 193 3.94 -16.03 1.39
C GLU A 193 2.62 -15.62 0.73
N ARG A 194 1.66 -15.12 1.51
CA ARG A 194 0.38 -14.62 1.00
C ARG A 194 0.54 -13.39 0.12
N ALA A 195 1.40 -12.44 0.50
CA ALA A 195 1.69 -11.27 -0.33
C ALA A 195 2.29 -11.67 -1.69
N VAL A 196 3.21 -12.64 -1.73
CA VAL A 196 3.79 -13.19 -2.95
C VAL A 196 2.73 -13.94 -3.78
N SER A 197 1.85 -14.70 -3.15
CA SER A 197 0.74 -15.38 -3.83
C SER A 197 -0.16 -14.38 -4.55
N ILE A 198 -0.52 -13.27 -3.89
CA ILE A 198 -1.32 -12.19 -4.49
C ILE A 198 -0.56 -11.54 -5.65
N MET A 199 0.71 -11.21 -5.46
CA MET A 199 1.56 -10.66 -6.52
C MET A 199 1.53 -11.55 -7.77
N ASN A 200 1.68 -12.86 -7.61
CA ASN A 200 1.67 -13.80 -8.72
C ASN A 200 0.29 -13.86 -9.42
N GLY A 201 -0.80 -13.80 -8.68
CA GLY A 201 -2.14 -13.69 -9.25
C GLY A 201 -2.36 -12.40 -10.03
N LEU A 202 -1.73 -11.30 -9.61
CA LEU A 202 -1.83 -10.00 -10.29
C LEU A 202 -0.98 -9.90 -11.57
N LYS A 203 0.10 -10.65 -11.69
CA LYS A 203 0.96 -10.66 -12.89
C LYS A 203 0.23 -11.06 -14.16
N SER A 204 -0.81 -11.88 -14.05
CA SER A 204 -1.64 -12.31 -15.18
C SER A 204 -2.73 -11.30 -15.54
N THR A 205 -2.97 -10.28 -14.72
CA THR A 205 -4.02 -9.29 -14.97
C THR A 205 -3.54 -8.20 -15.94
N GLN A 206 -4.31 -8.00 -17.00
CA GLN A 206 -4.08 -6.94 -17.99
C GLN A 206 -5.11 -5.82 -17.82
N GLY A 207 -5.20 -5.25 -16.61
CA GLY A 207 -6.27 -4.36 -16.21
C GLY A 207 -6.57 -3.22 -17.18
N MET A 208 -5.56 -2.55 -17.71
CA MET A 208 -5.75 -1.46 -18.69
C MET A 208 -6.29 -1.97 -20.03
N VAL A 209 -5.84 -3.14 -20.48
CA VAL A 209 -6.32 -3.75 -21.72
C VAL A 209 -7.77 -4.19 -21.58
N LEU A 210 -8.10 -4.88 -20.48
CA LEU A 210 -9.48 -5.29 -20.17
C LEU A 210 -10.40 -4.06 -20.03
N ALA A 211 -9.97 -3.02 -19.34
CA ALA A 211 -10.74 -1.79 -19.21
C ALA A 211 -11.08 -1.19 -20.59
N SER A 212 -10.08 -1.06 -21.47
CA SER A 212 -10.28 -0.51 -22.79
C SER A 212 -11.23 -1.36 -23.65
N GLN A 213 -11.11 -2.68 -23.58
CA GLN A 213 -11.99 -3.60 -24.29
C GLN A 213 -13.44 -3.49 -23.82
N TYR A 214 -13.69 -3.49 -22.51
CA TYR A 214 -15.03 -3.38 -21.94
C TYR A 214 -15.67 -2.02 -22.28
N ILE A 215 -14.91 -0.92 -22.17
CA ILE A 215 -15.39 0.41 -22.55
C ILE A 215 -15.75 0.46 -24.03
N ALA A 216 -14.87 -0.02 -24.91
CA ALA A 216 -15.10 -0.05 -26.34
C ALA A 216 -16.34 -0.88 -26.71
N TRP A 217 -16.50 -2.06 -26.08
CA TRP A 217 -17.63 -2.93 -26.32
C TRP A 217 -18.96 -2.26 -25.94
N VAL A 218 -19.05 -1.68 -24.73
CA VAL A 218 -20.27 -0.96 -24.29
C VAL A 218 -20.59 0.22 -25.20
N ALA A 219 -19.57 0.97 -25.64
CA ALA A 219 -19.75 2.10 -26.53
C ALA A 219 -20.30 1.68 -27.92
N GLN A 220 -19.83 0.54 -28.44
CA GLN A 220 -20.26 0.00 -29.73
C GLN A 220 -21.68 -0.61 -29.66
N GLN A 221 -21.94 -1.40 -28.63
CA GLN A 221 -23.20 -2.13 -28.49
C GLN A 221 -24.34 -1.26 -27.96
N LYS A 222 -24.03 -0.11 -27.31
CA LYS A 222 -24.99 0.77 -26.63
C LYS A 222 -25.93 0.02 -25.68
N LYS A 223 -25.41 -1.00 -24.99
CA LYS A 223 -26.12 -1.81 -23.99
C LYS A 223 -25.17 -2.20 -22.86
N PRO A 224 -25.67 -2.60 -21.69
CA PRO A 224 -24.88 -3.16 -20.59
C PRO A 224 -24.06 -4.37 -21.02
N LEU A 225 -22.89 -4.55 -20.39
CA LEU A 225 -22.03 -5.73 -20.59
C LEU A 225 -22.59 -6.93 -19.85
#